data_e89118e31876448bdea24a376a751e8d
#
_entry.id   e89118e31876448bdea24a376a751e8d
#
_cell.length_a   1.000
_cell.length_b   1.000
_cell.length_c   1.000
_cell.angle_alpha   90.00
_cell.angle_beta   90.00
_cell.angle_gamma   90.00
#
_symmetry.space_group_name_H-M   'P 1'
#
loop_
_entity.id
_entity.type
_entity.pdbx_description
1 polymer ?
#
loop_
_entity_poly.entity_id
_entity_poly.type
_entity_poly.pdbx_seq_one_letter_code
_entity_poly.pdbx_strand_id
1 'polypeptide(L)'
;FGLTGTPIMNNPDDLWSIMRFVCPEEWSSRSRFRSRYCNVQAGWHGGLENRGLLSNRIKELDKFLQPRMIRRTKKEVLPQLPEKTHTVLRVPMTDKQSKAYRDMLNHMMAEVDGGFLVSSDPLSSLGRLRYLASAFAEVEDGQVVALKAPSNKLIAIEGILEEGGTPIVVYAESRKLIEFLDSELSKSYKTGLITGKQSSQERNTNIELFQDGGLDIILATTGAGAEGITLTKASRLVVAQESWSNTANKQAHDRIHRIGQENKVEIITLIAKATIDETVHMVCGEKEIQLQRLVRDPEWFKRAMVGDV
;
A
#
# COMPACT_ATOMS: atom_id res chain seq x y z
N PHE A 1 -10.02 -13.89 -23.05
CA PHE A 1 -10.38 -12.76 -22.20
C PHE A 1 -9.43 -12.70 -21.02
N GLY A 2 -9.02 -11.49 -20.63
CA GLY A 2 -8.26 -11.23 -19.41
C GLY A 2 -9.13 -10.44 -18.43
N LEU A 3 -9.26 -10.91 -17.18
CA LEU A 3 -9.98 -10.20 -16.13
C LEU A 3 -8.98 -9.68 -15.10
N THR A 4 -8.94 -8.36 -14.89
CA THR A 4 -8.09 -7.72 -13.88
C THR A 4 -8.73 -6.44 -13.37
N GLY A 5 -8.61 -6.19 -12.07
CA GLY A 5 -8.98 -4.90 -11.48
C GLY A 5 -7.91 -3.81 -11.68
N THR A 6 -6.69 -4.21 -12.04
CA THR A 6 -5.52 -3.33 -12.11
C THR A 6 -4.63 -3.73 -13.29
N PRO A 7 -4.91 -3.24 -14.50
CA PRO A 7 -4.16 -3.60 -15.70
C PRO A 7 -2.71 -3.08 -15.68
N ILE A 8 -2.40 -2.09 -14.85
CA ILE A 8 -1.06 -1.57 -14.61
C ILE A 8 -0.85 -1.51 -13.10
N MET A 9 0.09 -2.29 -12.59
CA MET A 9 0.41 -2.35 -11.15
C MET A 9 1.58 -1.43 -10.79
N ASN A 10 2.70 -1.63 -11.44
CA ASN A 10 3.94 -0.91 -11.12
C ASN A 10 4.47 -0.08 -12.27
N ASN A 11 4.33 -0.57 -13.50
CA ASN A 11 4.80 0.15 -14.67
C ASN A 11 3.97 -0.20 -15.92
N PRO A 12 4.07 0.59 -17.00
CA PRO A 12 3.34 0.34 -18.25
C PRO A 12 3.58 -1.02 -18.90
N ASP A 13 4.69 -1.69 -18.60
CA ASP A 13 4.98 -3.02 -19.11
C ASP A 13 3.97 -4.09 -18.66
N ASP A 14 3.31 -3.86 -17.53
CA ASP A 14 2.25 -4.76 -17.04
C ASP A 14 1.10 -4.85 -18.05
N LEU A 15 0.75 -3.71 -18.65
CA LEU A 15 -0.25 -3.64 -19.71
C LEU A 15 0.17 -4.47 -20.93
N TRP A 16 1.46 -4.39 -21.34
CA TRP A 16 1.96 -5.20 -22.44
C TRP A 16 1.74 -6.70 -22.20
N SER A 17 1.99 -7.18 -20.99
CA SER A 17 1.84 -8.58 -20.63
C SER A 17 0.40 -9.06 -20.81
N ILE A 18 -0.56 -8.25 -20.38
CA ILE A 18 -1.99 -8.53 -20.53
C ILE A 18 -2.39 -8.51 -22.02
N MET A 19 -1.96 -7.46 -22.74
CA MET A 19 -2.29 -7.32 -24.17
C MET A 19 -1.62 -8.41 -25.00
N ARG A 20 -0.42 -8.84 -24.65
CA ARG A 20 0.25 -10.00 -25.29
C ARG A 20 -0.57 -11.29 -25.14
N PHE A 21 -1.24 -11.49 -24.00
CA PHE A 21 -2.12 -12.62 -23.80
C PHE A 21 -3.42 -12.49 -24.62
N VAL A 22 -4.01 -11.30 -24.68
CA VAL A 22 -5.31 -11.06 -25.32
C VAL A 22 -5.18 -10.93 -26.86
N CYS A 23 -4.12 -10.26 -27.33
CA CYS A 23 -3.87 -9.94 -28.74
C CYS A 23 -2.41 -10.28 -29.11
N PRO A 24 -2.01 -11.55 -29.15
CA PRO A 24 -0.61 -11.97 -29.28
C PRO A 24 0.06 -11.53 -30.59
N GLU A 25 -0.68 -11.44 -31.65
CA GLU A 25 -0.15 -11.06 -32.97
C GLU A 25 0.26 -9.57 -33.01
N GLU A 26 -0.59 -8.70 -32.46
CA GLU A 26 -0.37 -7.25 -32.47
C GLU A 26 0.69 -6.83 -31.44
N TRP A 27 0.80 -7.57 -30.33
CA TRP A 27 1.67 -7.25 -29.18
C TRP A 27 2.83 -8.23 -29.01
N SER A 28 3.39 -8.70 -30.11
CA SER A 28 4.40 -9.74 -30.14
C SER A 28 5.74 -9.36 -29.48
N SER A 29 6.11 -8.08 -29.45
CA SER A 29 7.42 -7.60 -28.99
C SER A 29 7.31 -6.58 -27.84
N ARG A 30 7.83 -6.94 -26.66
CA ARG A 30 7.95 -6.04 -25.49
C ARG A 30 8.89 -4.86 -25.78
N SER A 31 9.97 -5.10 -26.49
CA SER A 31 10.93 -4.05 -26.87
C SER A 31 10.26 -2.99 -27.75
N ARG A 32 9.46 -3.41 -28.74
CA ARG A 32 8.69 -2.50 -29.60
C ARG A 32 7.65 -1.71 -28.82
N PHE A 33 6.96 -2.34 -27.88
CA PHE A 33 6.03 -1.65 -26.99
C PHE A 33 6.74 -0.57 -26.15
N ARG A 34 7.86 -0.94 -25.52
CA ARG A 34 8.65 -0.01 -24.70
C ARG A 34 9.15 1.19 -25.50
N SER A 35 9.76 0.96 -26.68
CA SER A 35 10.28 2.04 -27.51
C SER A 35 9.20 2.98 -28.05
N ARG A 36 7.97 2.49 -28.23
CA ARG A 36 6.85 3.26 -28.79
C ARG A 36 6.06 4.02 -27.73
N TYR A 37 5.83 3.41 -26.57
CA TYR A 37 4.87 3.92 -25.59
C TYR A 37 5.49 4.31 -24.25
N CYS A 38 6.71 3.84 -23.94
CA CYS A 38 7.29 4.03 -22.61
C CYS A 38 8.42 5.06 -22.63
N ASN A 39 8.48 5.86 -21.56
CA ASN A 39 9.61 6.74 -21.27
C ASN A 39 10.71 5.92 -20.59
N VAL A 40 11.57 5.32 -21.41
CA VAL A 40 12.69 4.50 -20.92
C VAL A 40 13.93 5.35 -20.85
N GLN A 41 14.54 5.46 -19.69
CA GLN A 41 15.76 6.22 -19.43
C GLN A 41 16.82 5.34 -18.78
N ALA A 42 18.08 5.75 -18.85
CA ALA A 42 19.15 5.11 -18.10
C ALA A 42 18.90 5.28 -16.60
N GLY A 43 18.82 4.18 -15.88
CA GLY A 43 18.69 4.18 -14.42
C GLY A 43 20.03 4.45 -13.73
N TRP A 44 19.96 4.84 -12.48
CA TRP A 44 21.14 5.18 -11.64
C TRP A 44 22.14 4.03 -11.52
N HIS A 45 21.72 2.79 -11.66
CA HIS A 45 22.57 1.58 -11.57
C HIS A 45 22.94 0.98 -12.94
N GLY A 46 22.89 1.77 -14.02
CA GLY A 46 23.33 1.36 -15.38
C GLY A 46 22.34 0.49 -16.15
N GLY A 47 21.13 0.24 -15.63
CA GLY A 47 20.02 -0.41 -16.33
C GLY A 47 19.07 0.58 -17.01
N LEU A 48 18.15 0.06 -17.83
CA LEU A 48 17.06 0.85 -18.40
C LEU A 48 15.83 0.84 -17.48
N GLU A 49 15.44 2.01 -16.98
CA GLU A 49 14.24 2.21 -16.16
C GLU A 49 13.09 2.76 -17.00
N ASN A 50 11.91 2.17 -16.82
CA ASN A 50 10.69 2.67 -17.42
C ASN A 50 10.01 3.66 -16.44
N ARG A 51 10.06 4.95 -16.77
CA ARG A 51 9.54 6.05 -15.96
C ARG A 51 8.09 6.43 -16.27
N GLY A 52 7.36 5.58 -16.98
CA GLY A 52 5.97 5.84 -17.32
C GLY A 52 5.71 5.79 -18.82
N LEU A 53 4.57 6.30 -19.24
CA LEU A 53 4.20 6.40 -20.66
C LEU A 53 4.64 7.74 -21.27
N LEU A 54 4.93 7.69 -22.55
CA LEU A 54 5.18 8.88 -23.35
C LEU A 54 3.87 9.65 -23.56
N SER A 55 3.79 10.89 -23.06
CA SER A 55 2.58 11.72 -23.10
C SER A 55 2.01 11.88 -24.52
N ASN A 56 2.88 12.03 -25.51
CA ASN A 56 2.50 12.17 -26.92
C ASN A 56 1.97 10.87 -27.56
N ARG A 57 2.10 9.72 -26.91
CA ARG A 57 1.66 8.41 -27.39
C ARG A 57 0.43 7.85 -26.66
N ILE A 58 0.02 8.47 -25.57
CA ILE A 58 -1.12 7.99 -24.77
C ILE A 58 -2.41 7.94 -25.61
N LYS A 59 -2.69 8.96 -26.44
CA LYS A 59 -3.88 8.98 -27.30
C LYS A 59 -3.92 7.81 -28.30
N GLU A 60 -2.77 7.46 -28.84
CA GLU A 60 -2.63 6.33 -29.76
C GLU A 60 -2.92 5.00 -29.03
N LEU A 61 -2.31 4.85 -27.85
CA LEU A 61 -2.53 3.67 -26.99
C LEU A 61 -3.99 3.56 -26.55
N ASP A 62 -4.61 4.64 -26.12
CA ASP A 62 -6.01 4.68 -25.72
C ASP A 62 -6.94 4.29 -26.87
N LYS A 63 -6.75 4.86 -28.06
CA LYS A 63 -7.52 4.49 -29.26
C LYS A 63 -7.40 2.99 -29.59
N PHE A 64 -6.24 2.40 -29.32
CA PHE A 64 -6.05 0.96 -29.50
C PHE A 64 -6.77 0.14 -28.43
N LEU A 65 -6.77 0.60 -27.18
CA LEU A 65 -7.37 -0.11 -26.04
C LEU A 65 -8.89 -0.01 -26.01
N GLN A 66 -9.48 1.10 -26.41
CA GLN A 66 -10.93 1.36 -26.34
C GLN A 66 -11.80 0.19 -26.87
N PRO A 67 -11.56 -0.39 -28.06
CA PRO A 67 -12.38 -1.48 -28.55
C PRO A 67 -12.07 -2.84 -27.90
N ARG A 68 -11.02 -2.93 -27.06
CA ARG A 68 -10.48 -4.18 -26.52
C ARG A 68 -10.54 -4.26 -25.00
N MET A 69 -10.84 -3.14 -24.34
CA MET A 69 -10.86 -3.04 -22.88
C MET A 69 -12.15 -2.39 -22.39
N ILE A 70 -12.86 -3.10 -21.54
CA ILE A 70 -14.03 -2.55 -20.83
C ILE A 70 -13.61 -2.31 -19.38
N ARG A 71 -13.75 -1.07 -18.91
CA ARG A 71 -13.55 -0.72 -17.50
C ARG A 71 -14.83 -0.17 -16.93
N ARG A 72 -15.19 -0.65 -15.74
CA ARG A 72 -16.29 -0.13 -14.93
C ARG A 72 -15.76 0.20 -13.54
N THR A 73 -16.07 1.38 -13.04
CA THR A 73 -15.71 1.77 -11.68
C THR A 73 -16.78 1.32 -10.70
N LYS A 74 -16.39 1.07 -9.43
CA LYS A 74 -17.36 0.75 -8.37
C LYS A 74 -18.47 1.79 -8.26
N LYS A 75 -18.13 3.07 -8.40
CA LYS A 75 -19.09 4.18 -8.35
C LYS A 75 -20.18 4.11 -9.44
N GLU A 76 -19.82 3.62 -10.63
CA GLU A 76 -20.75 3.48 -11.77
C GLU A 76 -21.68 2.27 -11.63
N VAL A 77 -21.13 1.14 -11.11
CA VAL A 77 -21.87 -0.13 -11.11
C VAL A 77 -22.45 -0.53 -9.77
N LEU A 78 -22.02 0.11 -8.67
CA LEU A 78 -22.44 -0.16 -7.31
C LEU A 78 -22.82 1.14 -6.58
N PRO A 79 -23.84 1.88 -7.06
CA PRO A 79 -24.23 3.15 -6.43
C PRO A 79 -24.75 2.98 -4.99
N GLN A 80 -25.10 1.75 -4.60
CA GLN A 80 -25.53 1.40 -3.24
C GLN A 80 -24.37 1.29 -2.24
N LEU A 81 -23.11 1.25 -2.69
CA LEU A 81 -21.99 1.24 -1.75
C LEU A 81 -21.92 2.55 -0.96
N PRO A 82 -21.75 2.48 0.36
CA PRO A 82 -21.60 3.67 1.19
C PRO A 82 -20.41 4.53 0.76
N GLU A 83 -20.44 5.79 1.17
CA GLU A 83 -19.33 6.72 0.96
C GLU A 83 -18.03 6.21 1.60
N LYS A 84 -16.92 6.45 0.92
CA LYS A 84 -15.58 6.14 1.40
C LYS A 84 -14.77 7.42 1.56
N THR A 85 -14.31 7.68 2.77
CA THR A 85 -13.45 8.82 3.11
C THR A 85 -12.01 8.37 3.33
N HIS A 86 -11.07 9.26 3.07
CA HIS A 86 -9.64 9.05 3.31
C HIS A 86 -9.10 10.18 4.18
N THR A 87 -8.54 9.81 5.33
CA THR A 87 -7.91 10.71 6.28
C THR A 87 -6.43 10.36 6.39
N VAL A 88 -5.56 11.35 6.30
CA VAL A 88 -4.12 11.19 6.55
C VAL A 88 -3.81 11.78 7.91
N LEU A 89 -3.43 10.93 8.85
CA LEU A 89 -3.01 11.34 10.19
C LEU A 89 -1.48 11.36 10.26
N ARG A 90 -0.91 12.56 10.40
CA ARG A 90 0.54 12.75 10.58
C ARG A 90 0.89 12.65 12.05
N VAL A 91 1.60 11.58 12.41
CA VAL A 91 1.96 11.26 13.80
C VAL A 91 3.44 11.59 14.05
N PRO A 92 3.78 12.33 15.11
CA PRO A 92 5.17 12.54 15.48
C PRO A 92 5.80 11.26 15.98
N MET A 93 7.09 11.06 15.73
CA MET A 93 7.84 9.98 16.38
C MET A 93 8.04 10.30 17.86
N THR A 94 8.16 9.27 18.69
CA THR A 94 8.62 9.44 20.07
C THR A 94 10.10 9.87 20.09
N ASP A 95 10.56 10.43 21.19
CA ASP A 95 11.96 10.94 21.29
C ASP A 95 12.97 9.81 21.02
N LYS A 96 12.73 8.62 21.57
CA LYS A 96 13.58 7.45 21.38
C LYS A 96 13.62 7.00 19.91
N GLN A 97 12.47 6.95 19.24
CA GLN A 97 12.39 6.66 17.81
C GLN A 97 13.09 7.74 16.98
N SER A 98 12.83 9.01 17.27
CA SER A 98 13.39 10.16 16.55
C SER A 98 14.91 10.21 16.61
N LYS A 99 15.50 9.88 17.79
CA LYS A 99 16.96 9.76 17.94
C LYS A 99 17.51 8.64 17.04
N ALA A 100 16.98 7.42 17.19
CA ALA A 100 17.44 6.26 16.42
C ALA A 100 17.23 6.45 14.89
N TYR A 101 16.13 7.08 14.50
CA TYR A 101 15.86 7.41 13.09
C TYR A 101 16.89 8.37 12.50
N ARG A 102 17.23 9.45 13.24
CA ARG A 102 18.25 10.43 12.82
C ARG A 102 19.65 9.82 12.77
N ASP A 103 20.01 9.00 13.75
CA ASP A 103 21.29 8.32 13.78
C ASP A 103 21.43 7.37 12.58
N MET A 104 20.39 6.60 12.26
CA MET A 104 20.34 5.74 11.07
C MET A 104 20.43 6.55 9.77
N LEU A 105 19.73 7.68 9.69
CA LEU A 105 19.71 8.53 8.50
C LEU A 105 21.07 9.18 8.23
N ASN A 106 21.75 9.66 9.27
CA ASN A 106 22.98 10.44 9.15
C ASN A 106 24.23 9.56 9.14
N HIS A 107 24.21 8.44 9.85
CA HIS A 107 25.39 7.60 10.10
C HIS A 107 25.25 6.16 9.62
N MET A 108 24.09 5.79 9.03
CA MET A 108 23.74 4.42 8.64
C MET A 108 23.86 3.42 9.81
N MET A 109 23.78 3.92 11.03
CA MET A 109 23.87 3.17 12.28
C MET A 109 23.00 3.84 13.34
N ALA A 110 22.30 3.04 14.13
CA ALA A 110 21.52 3.51 15.27
C ALA A 110 21.63 2.56 16.45
N GLU A 111 21.75 3.09 17.66
CA GLU A 111 21.66 2.33 18.88
C GLU A 111 20.19 1.97 19.16
N VAL A 112 19.91 0.71 19.36
CA VAL A 112 18.57 0.15 19.60
C VAL A 112 18.64 -0.93 20.69
N ASP A 113 17.52 -1.54 21.02
CA ASP A 113 17.52 -2.62 22.00
C ASP A 113 18.31 -3.84 21.45
N GLY A 114 19.20 -4.39 22.24
CA GLY A 114 20.07 -5.51 21.87
C GLY A 114 21.38 -5.12 21.16
N GLY A 115 21.60 -3.83 20.84
CA GLY A 115 22.86 -3.37 20.26
C GLY A 115 22.71 -2.32 19.17
N PHE A 116 23.54 -2.45 18.13
CA PHE A 116 23.54 -1.50 17.02
C PHE A 116 22.85 -2.07 15.79
N LEU A 117 21.89 -1.31 15.23
CA LEU A 117 21.34 -1.52 13.92
C LEU A 117 22.23 -0.83 12.89
N VAL A 118 22.90 -1.59 12.04
CA VAL A 118 23.85 -1.06 11.05
C VAL A 118 23.34 -1.31 9.63
N SER A 119 23.53 -0.36 8.75
CA SER A 119 23.26 -0.50 7.31
C SER A 119 24.54 -0.46 6.50
N SER A 120 24.69 -1.40 5.58
CA SER A 120 25.87 -1.49 4.71
C SER A 120 25.78 -0.59 3.48
N ASP A 121 24.57 -0.17 3.13
CA ASP A 121 24.29 0.62 1.92
C ASP A 121 23.00 1.43 2.07
N PRO A 122 22.79 2.50 1.25
CA PRO A 122 21.61 3.33 1.32
C PRO A 122 20.30 2.59 1.08
N LEU A 123 20.28 1.54 0.27
CA LEU A 123 19.04 0.80 -0.03
C LEU A 123 18.62 -0.03 1.19
N SER A 124 19.55 -0.69 1.85
CA SER A 124 19.26 -1.40 3.09
C SER A 124 18.85 -0.47 4.23
N SER A 125 19.33 0.79 4.23
CA SER A 125 18.91 1.83 5.17
C SER A 125 17.41 2.14 5.05
N LEU A 126 16.83 2.13 3.85
CA LEU A 126 15.40 2.41 3.66
C LEU A 126 14.51 1.45 4.45
N GLY A 127 14.83 0.15 4.45
CA GLY A 127 14.11 -0.85 5.22
C GLY A 127 14.19 -0.59 6.73
N ARG A 128 15.39 -0.23 7.22
CA ARG A 128 15.64 0.08 8.63
C ARG A 128 14.94 1.37 9.07
N LEU A 129 15.01 2.41 8.25
CA LEU A 129 14.30 3.67 8.48
C LEU A 129 12.78 3.45 8.57
N ARG A 130 12.21 2.56 7.75
CA ARG A 130 10.78 2.22 7.81
C ARG A 130 10.40 1.53 9.13
N TYR A 131 11.26 0.67 9.68
CA TYR A 131 11.03 0.10 11.00
C TYR A 131 11.03 1.20 12.07
N LEU A 132 12.08 2.03 12.11
CA LEU A 132 12.23 3.09 13.11
C LEU A 132 11.15 4.18 13.02
N ALA A 133 10.63 4.46 11.81
CA ALA A 133 9.47 5.34 11.62
C ALA A 133 8.18 4.78 12.22
N SER A 134 8.11 3.45 12.42
CA SER A 134 6.89 2.76 12.89
C SER A 134 6.95 2.40 14.37
N ALA A 135 8.09 1.92 14.87
CA ALA A 135 8.30 1.51 16.25
C ALA A 135 9.79 1.47 16.57
N PHE A 136 10.15 1.35 17.83
CA PHE A 136 11.54 1.10 18.23
C PHE A 136 11.92 -0.33 17.86
N ALA A 137 13.19 -0.56 17.52
CA ALA A 137 13.67 -1.86 17.05
C ALA A 137 14.44 -2.62 18.14
N GLU A 138 14.34 -3.93 18.10
CA GLU A 138 15.24 -4.86 18.78
C GLU A 138 16.09 -5.58 17.75
N VAL A 139 17.39 -5.68 18.02
CA VAL A 139 18.34 -6.33 17.12
C VAL A 139 19.07 -7.48 17.79
N GLU A 140 19.39 -8.47 16.96
CA GLU A 140 20.29 -9.57 17.28
C GLU A 140 21.19 -9.76 16.07
N ASP A 141 22.50 -9.85 16.30
CA ASP A 141 23.51 -9.94 15.25
C ASP A 141 23.38 -8.86 14.14
N GLY A 142 23.01 -7.63 14.53
CA GLY A 142 22.82 -6.50 13.62
C GLY A 142 21.57 -6.57 12.73
N GLN A 143 20.70 -7.56 12.94
CA GLN A 143 19.43 -7.70 12.24
C GLN A 143 18.26 -7.37 13.16
N VAL A 144 17.24 -6.68 12.61
CA VAL A 144 16.02 -6.45 13.35
C VAL A 144 15.29 -7.77 13.57
N VAL A 145 15.18 -8.22 14.80
CA VAL A 145 14.45 -9.45 15.17
C VAL A 145 13.01 -9.13 15.54
N ALA A 146 12.77 -8.03 16.25
CA ALA A 146 11.44 -7.58 16.65
C ALA A 146 11.31 -6.06 16.60
N LEU A 147 10.07 -5.59 16.66
CA LEU A 147 9.74 -4.20 16.98
C LEU A 147 9.18 -4.16 18.40
N LYS A 148 9.40 -3.04 19.10
CA LYS A 148 9.01 -2.82 20.48
C LYS A 148 8.48 -1.40 20.72
N ALA A 149 7.89 -1.20 21.87
CA ALA A 149 7.62 0.14 22.37
C ALA A 149 8.94 0.91 22.66
N PRO A 150 8.93 2.23 22.50
CA PRO A 150 7.80 3.07 22.14
C PRO A 150 7.47 3.03 20.64
N SER A 151 6.19 3.22 20.30
CA SER A 151 5.72 3.27 18.92
C SER A 151 4.68 4.38 18.75
N ASN A 152 4.97 5.32 17.87
CA ASN A 152 4.03 6.35 17.46
C ASN A 152 2.80 5.77 16.74
N LYS A 153 2.97 4.66 16.02
CA LYS A 153 1.86 3.99 15.32
C LYS A 153 0.91 3.30 16.29
N LEU A 154 1.45 2.63 17.32
CA LEU A 154 0.64 2.03 18.37
C LEU A 154 -0.18 3.09 19.10
N ILE A 155 0.47 4.17 19.58
CA ILE A 155 -0.19 5.28 20.27
C ILE A 155 -1.34 5.87 19.42
N ALA A 156 -1.12 6.04 18.13
CA ALA A 156 -2.15 6.57 17.24
C ALA A 156 -3.31 5.57 17.05
N ILE A 157 -3.03 4.27 16.96
CA ILE A 157 -4.06 3.23 16.84
C ILE A 157 -4.89 3.15 18.13
N GLU A 158 -4.25 3.20 19.30
CA GLU A 158 -4.95 3.22 20.59
C GLU A 158 -5.89 4.43 20.70
N GLY A 159 -5.43 5.64 20.31
CA GLY A 159 -6.28 6.82 20.25
C GLY A 159 -7.48 6.66 19.30
N ILE A 160 -7.28 6.05 18.12
CA ILE A 160 -8.37 5.76 17.17
C ILE A 160 -9.39 4.76 17.77
N LEU A 161 -8.90 3.78 18.52
CA LEU A 161 -9.77 2.81 19.21
C LEU A 161 -10.58 3.43 20.34
N GLU A 162 -9.95 4.33 21.12
CA GLU A 162 -10.62 5.07 22.21
C GLU A 162 -11.73 5.99 21.66
N GLU A 163 -11.48 6.68 20.53
CA GLU A 163 -12.44 7.61 19.94
C GLU A 163 -13.63 6.90 19.26
N GLY A 164 -13.38 5.78 18.62
CA GLY A 164 -14.38 5.22 17.70
C GLY A 164 -14.67 3.74 17.85
N GLY A 165 -14.01 3.05 18.77
CA GLY A 165 -14.26 1.66 19.09
C GLY A 165 -13.90 0.65 17.98
N THR A 166 -14.43 -0.55 18.16
CA THR A 166 -14.26 -1.71 17.28
C THR A 166 -15.57 -2.03 16.54
N PRO A 167 -15.59 -2.86 15.47
CA PRO A 167 -14.43 -3.56 14.90
C PRO A 167 -13.62 -2.69 13.93
N ILE A 168 -12.31 -2.87 13.90
CA ILE A 168 -11.40 -2.21 12.95
C ILE A 168 -10.50 -3.22 12.24
N VAL A 169 -9.97 -2.78 11.08
CA VAL A 169 -8.90 -3.50 10.38
C VAL A 169 -7.65 -2.65 10.37
N VAL A 170 -6.49 -3.25 10.67
CA VAL A 170 -5.19 -2.58 10.65
C VAL A 170 -4.31 -3.25 9.60
N TYR A 171 -3.82 -2.47 8.64
CA TYR A 171 -2.87 -2.94 7.63
C TYR A 171 -1.48 -2.34 7.83
N ALA A 172 -0.46 -3.17 7.57
CA ALA A 172 0.91 -2.70 7.41
C ALA A 172 1.65 -3.53 6.36
N GLU A 173 2.64 -2.93 5.69
CA GLU A 173 3.56 -3.65 4.80
C GLU A 173 4.44 -4.62 5.60
N SER A 174 4.96 -4.16 6.73
CA SER A 174 5.85 -4.92 7.59
C SER A 174 5.11 -5.93 8.43
N ARG A 175 5.47 -7.23 8.27
CA ARG A 175 5.00 -8.29 9.16
C ARG A 175 5.46 -8.07 10.62
N LYS A 176 6.69 -7.60 10.84
CA LYS A 176 7.21 -7.31 12.19
C LYS A 176 6.39 -6.24 12.89
N LEU A 177 5.90 -5.24 12.15
CA LEU A 177 4.99 -4.23 12.70
C LEU A 177 3.65 -4.85 13.08
N ILE A 178 3.08 -5.71 12.25
CA ILE A 178 1.83 -6.43 12.54
C ILE A 178 1.98 -7.32 13.77
N GLU A 179 3.06 -8.09 13.87
CA GLU A 179 3.34 -8.97 15.03
C GLU A 179 3.51 -8.16 16.34
N PHE A 180 4.19 -7.03 16.27
CA PHE A 180 4.32 -6.11 17.40
C PHE A 180 2.97 -5.50 17.80
N LEU A 181 2.21 -4.97 16.85
CA LEU A 181 0.89 -4.40 17.14
C LEU A 181 -0.06 -5.44 17.74
N ASP A 182 -0.01 -6.69 17.26
CA ASP A 182 -0.78 -7.80 17.83
C ASP A 182 -0.38 -8.07 19.27
N SER A 183 0.92 -8.16 19.57
CA SER A 183 1.42 -8.42 20.92
C SER A 183 0.99 -7.37 21.95
N GLU A 184 0.80 -6.11 21.49
CA GLU A 184 0.36 -5.03 22.37
C GLU A 184 -1.17 -4.93 22.46
N LEU A 185 -1.85 -4.95 21.31
CA LEU A 185 -3.30 -4.77 21.27
C LEU A 185 -4.08 -5.98 21.80
N SER A 186 -3.54 -7.20 21.68
CA SER A 186 -4.16 -8.42 22.22
C SER A 186 -4.26 -8.43 23.75
N LYS A 187 -3.55 -7.54 24.44
CA LYS A 187 -3.69 -7.36 25.90
C LYS A 187 -5.05 -6.80 26.30
N SER A 188 -5.71 -6.05 25.40
CA SER A 188 -6.98 -5.36 25.68
C SER A 188 -8.11 -5.69 24.72
N TYR A 189 -7.80 -6.25 23.53
CA TYR A 189 -8.75 -6.52 22.47
C TYR A 189 -8.60 -7.94 21.93
N LYS A 190 -9.68 -8.51 21.39
CA LYS A 190 -9.64 -9.79 20.67
C LYS A 190 -9.10 -9.56 19.27
N THR A 191 -7.88 -9.98 19.00
CA THR A 191 -7.19 -9.76 17.73
C THR A 191 -7.16 -11.03 16.87
N GLY A 192 -7.12 -10.85 15.55
CA GLY A 192 -6.88 -11.91 14.57
C GLY A 192 -5.84 -11.50 13.55
N LEU A 193 -4.94 -12.42 13.20
CA LEU A 193 -3.83 -12.18 12.28
C LEU A 193 -4.10 -12.73 10.88
N ILE A 194 -3.76 -11.92 9.86
CA ILE A 194 -3.75 -12.33 8.44
C ILE A 194 -2.39 -11.95 7.84
N THR A 195 -1.43 -12.85 7.95
CA THR A 195 -0.07 -12.67 7.42
C THR A 195 0.36 -13.91 6.62
N GLY A 196 1.54 -13.86 5.99
CA GLY A 196 2.08 -15.02 5.28
C GLY A 196 2.51 -16.19 6.18
N LYS A 197 2.51 -16.03 7.52
CA LYS A 197 2.84 -17.11 8.46
C LYS A 197 1.67 -18.05 8.76
N GLN A 198 0.43 -17.51 8.75
CA GLN A 198 -0.76 -18.31 9.01
C GLN A 198 -1.07 -19.22 7.83
N SER A 199 -1.51 -20.43 8.13
CA SER A 199 -2.10 -21.33 7.14
C SER A 199 -3.38 -20.70 6.54
N SER A 200 -3.80 -21.20 5.39
CA SER A 200 -5.07 -20.77 4.78
C SER A 200 -6.26 -21.03 5.68
N GLN A 201 -6.23 -22.12 6.44
CA GLN A 201 -7.29 -22.49 7.38
C GLN A 201 -7.37 -21.49 8.55
N GLU A 202 -6.25 -21.17 9.21
CA GLU A 202 -6.20 -20.18 10.29
C GLU A 202 -6.66 -18.80 9.81
N ARG A 203 -6.24 -18.37 8.62
CA ARG A 203 -6.71 -17.09 8.03
C ARG A 203 -8.22 -17.09 7.83
N ASN A 204 -8.79 -18.16 7.28
CA ASN A 204 -10.23 -18.28 7.09
C ASN A 204 -10.99 -18.26 8.42
N THR A 205 -10.51 -18.98 9.42
CA THR A 205 -11.10 -18.96 10.76
C THR A 205 -11.11 -17.55 11.35
N ASN A 206 -10.00 -16.80 11.25
CA ASN A 206 -9.94 -15.43 11.73
C ASN A 206 -10.90 -14.50 10.96
N ILE A 207 -11.05 -14.69 9.65
CA ILE A 207 -12.00 -13.92 8.85
C ILE A 207 -13.45 -14.21 9.26
N GLU A 208 -13.81 -15.47 9.41
CA GLU A 208 -15.15 -15.90 9.86
C GLU A 208 -15.45 -15.35 11.25
N LEU A 209 -14.57 -15.54 12.21
CA LEU A 209 -14.71 -15.00 13.57
C LEU A 209 -14.88 -13.47 13.57
N PHE A 210 -14.13 -12.77 12.71
CA PHE A 210 -14.26 -11.31 12.61
C PHE A 210 -15.61 -10.90 12.02
N GLN A 211 -16.04 -11.54 10.96
CA GLN A 211 -17.33 -11.24 10.32
C GLN A 211 -18.52 -11.53 11.25
N ASP A 212 -18.40 -12.53 12.12
CA ASP A 212 -19.40 -12.88 13.13
C ASP A 212 -19.34 -11.99 14.39
N GLY A 213 -18.34 -11.09 14.48
CA GLY A 213 -18.15 -10.19 15.62
C GLY A 213 -17.46 -10.83 16.82
N GLY A 214 -16.79 -11.96 16.63
CA GLY A 214 -15.98 -12.63 17.65
C GLY A 214 -14.60 -12.02 17.85
N LEU A 215 -14.13 -11.18 16.92
CA LEU A 215 -12.88 -10.42 17.00
C LEU A 215 -13.15 -8.92 16.92
N ASP A 216 -12.35 -8.16 17.65
CA ASP A 216 -12.40 -6.70 17.69
C ASP A 216 -11.52 -6.08 16.59
N ILE A 217 -10.36 -6.69 16.33
CA ILE A 217 -9.35 -6.16 15.43
C ILE A 217 -8.81 -7.27 14.51
N ILE A 218 -8.77 -7.01 13.22
CA ILE A 218 -7.94 -7.77 12.28
C ILE A 218 -6.67 -7.00 12.00
N LEU A 219 -5.51 -7.65 12.20
CA LEU A 219 -4.21 -7.13 11.83
C LEU A 219 -3.66 -7.94 10.64
N ALA A 220 -3.40 -7.26 9.53
CA ALA A 220 -2.99 -7.96 8.31
C ALA A 220 -1.81 -7.28 7.61
N THR A 221 -0.95 -8.08 6.99
CA THR A 221 0.01 -7.53 6.04
C THR A 221 -0.69 -7.15 4.75
N THR A 222 -0.26 -6.05 4.12
CA THR A 222 -0.85 -5.55 2.87
C THR A 222 -0.89 -6.64 1.79
N GLY A 223 0.16 -7.46 1.67
CA GLY A 223 0.22 -8.56 0.71
C GLY A 223 -0.80 -9.66 0.99
N ALA A 224 -0.86 -10.19 2.21
CA ALA A 224 -1.79 -11.27 2.58
C ALA A 224 -3.24 -10.78 2.60
N GLY A 225 -3.48 -9.54 3.02
CA GLY A 225 -4.80 -8.93 3.02
C GLY A 225 -5.32 -8.58 1.61
N ALA A 226 -4.44 -8.51 0.60
CA ALA A 226 -4.83 -8.25 -0.78
C ALA A 226 -5.48 -9.45 -1.49
N GLU A 227 -5.39 -10.67 -0.94
CA GLU A 227 -5.88 -11.90 -1.55
C GLU A 227 -7.35 -12.21 -1.19
N GLY A 228 -8.31 -11.82 -2.06
CA GLY A 228 -9.67 -12.38 -2.13
C GLY A 228 -10.56 -12.33 -0.89
N ILE A 229 -10.11 -11.77 0.23
CA ILE A 229 -10.84 -11.74 1.50
C ILE A 229 -11.91 -10.64 1.56
N THR A 230 -12.88 -10.78 2.42
CA THR A 230 -13.94 -9.80 2.68
C THR A 230 -13.99 -9.49 4.18
N LEU A 231 -13.92 -8.20 4.53
CA LEU A 231 -13.88 -7.71 5.92
C LEU A 231 -14.89 -6.58 6.14
N THR A 232 -16.10 -6.76 5.60
CA THR A 232 -17.17 -5.75 5.61
C THR A 232 -17.80 -5.50 6.98
N LYS A 233 -17.50 -6.33 7.98
CA LYS A 233 -17.88 -6.07 9.37
C LYS A 233 -17.28 -4.77 9.89
N ALA A 234 -16.04 -4.45 9.49
CA ALA A 234 -15.42 -3.17 9.81
C ALA A 234 -15.87 -2.09 8.82
N SER A 235 -16.13 -0.91 9.35
CA SER A 235 -16.28 0.33 8.57
C SER A 235 -15.05 1.22 8.65
N ARG A 236 -14.06 0.85 9.46
CA ARG A 236 -12.83 1.63 9.67
C ARG A 236 -11.59 0.78 9.39
N LEU A 237 -10.69 1.35 8.58
CA LEU A 237 -9.41 0.76 8.22
C LEU A 237 -8.28 1.70 8.61
N VAL A 238 -7.33 1.22 9.38
CA VAL A 238 -6.10 1.94 9.70
C VAL A 238 -4.94 1.35 8.89
N VAL A 239 -4.31 2.17 8.06
CA VAL A 239 -3.08 1.84 7.35
C VAL A 239 -1.92 2.32 8.20
N ALA A 240 -1.37 1.43 9.03
CA ALA A 240 -0.25 1.75 9.93
C ALA A 240 1.07 1.97 9.17
N GLN A 241 1.25 1.30 8.03
CA GLN A 241 2.39 1.48 7.14
C GLN A 241 2.00 1.16 5.70
N GLU A 242 2.10 2.13 4.80
CA GLU A 242 1.79 1.94 3.37
C GLU A 242 2.81 1.05 2.67
N SER A 243 2.34 0.29 1.69
CA SER A 243 3.22 -0.37 0.70
C SER A 243 3.72 0.66 -0.33
N TRP A 244 4.90 0.42 -0.89
CA TRP A 244 5.38 1.15 -2.09
C TRP A 244 4.48 0.91 -3.32
N SER A 245 3.65 -0.11 -3.28
CA SER A 245 2.67 -0.44 -4.31
C SER A 245 1.32 0.20 -4.00
N ASN A 246 1.00 1.30 -4.68
CA ASN A 246 -0.31 1.92 -4.59
C ASN A 246 -1.45 0.95 -4.89
N THR A 247 -1.23 0.03 -5.82
CA THR A 247 -2.21 -1.02 -6.15
C THR A 247 -2.49 -1.94 -4.97
N ALA A 248 -1.45 -2.38 -4.24
CA ALA A 248 -1.60 -3.21 -3.06
C ALA A 248 -2.36 -2.45 -1.95
N ASN A 249 -2.03 -1.17 -1.73
CA ASN A 249 -2.75 -0.33 -0.78
C ASN A 249 -4.25 -0.25 -1.13
N LYS A 250 -4.58 0.03 -2.40
CA LYS A 250 -5.97 0.08 -2.86
C LYS A 250 -6.71 -1.24 -2.75
N GLN A 251 -6.07 -2.35 -3.08
CA GLN A 251 -6.66 -3.67 -2.92
C GLN A 251 -6.98 -3.94 -1.45
N ALA A 252 -6.10 -3.54 -0.52
CA ALA A 252 -6.36 -3.62 0.91
C ALA A 252 -7.58 -2.77 1.32
N HIS A 253 -7.70 -1.52 0.84
CA HIS A 253 -8.87 -0.67 1.09
C HIS A 253 -10.17 -1.32 0.58
N ASP A 254 -10.10 -2.00 -0.54
CA ASP A 254 -11.25 -2.64 -1.19
C ASP A 254 -11.73 -3.91 -0.48
N ARG A 255 -11.05 -4.36 0.58
CA ARG A 255 -11.50 -5.50 1.41
C ARG A 255 -12.62 -5.13 2.37
N ILE A 256 -12.63 -3.90 2.84
CA ILE A 256 -13.71 -3.38 3.70
C ILE A 256 -14.78 -2.63 2.89
N HIS A 257 -14.39 -1.94 1.79
CA HIS A 257 -15.31 -1.22 0.89
C HIS A 257 -15.74 -2.13 -0.27
N ARG A 258 -16.62 -3.07 0.04
CA ARG A 258 -17.07 -4.13 -0.86
C ARG A 258 -18.58 -4.35 -0.73
N ILE A 259 -19.18 -5.10 -1.67
CA ILE A 259 -20.59 -5.54 -1.58
C ILE A 259 -20.84 -6.18 -0.22
N GLY A 260 -21.88 -5.75 0.46
CA GLY A 260 -22.20 -6.14 1.84
C GLY A 260 -21.76 -5.14 2.91
N GLN A 261 -21.09 -4.03 2.52
CA GLN A 261 -20.81 -2.93 3.44
C GLN A 261 -22.03 -2.02 3.53
N GLU A 262 -22.51 -1.80 4.75
CA GLU A 262 -23.72 -0.98 5.04
C GLU A 262 -23.34 0.37 5.65
N ASN A 263 -22.15 0.51 6.21
CA ASN A 263 -21.70 1.71 6.90
C ASN A 263 -20.74 2.54 6.03
N LYS A 264 -20.69 3.85 6.27
CA LYS A 264 -19.66 4.71 5.68
C LYS A 264 -18.28 4.20 6.05
N VAL A 265 -17.41 4.07 5.05
CA VAL A 265 -16.06 3.54 5.24
C VAL A 265 -15.06 4.67 5.45
N GLU A 266 -14.30 4.58 6.51
CA GLU A 266 -13.19 5.48 6.81
C GLU A 266 -11.85 4.75 6.65
N ILE A 267 -10.97 5.31 5.82
CA ILE A 267 -9.59 4.86 5.66
C ILE A 267 -8.68 5.89 6.34
N ILE A 268 -7.96 5.48 7.37
CA ILE A 268 -7.03 6.34 8.12
C ILE A 268 -5.61 5.89 7.82
N THR A 269 -4.83 6.71 7.12
CA THR A 269 -3.43 6.41 6.84
C THR A 269 -2.54 7.12 7.85
N LEU A 270 -1.74 6.36 8.59
CA LEU A 270 -0.79 6.88 9.57
C LEU A 270 0.55 7.16 8.90
N ILE A 271 1.01 8.39 8.94
CA ILE A 271 2.30 8.80 8.39
C ILE A 271 3.17 9.36 9.50
N ALA A 272 4.32 8.74 9.75
CA ALA A 272 5.30 9.29 10.68
C ALA A 272 5.88 10.59 10.09
N LYS A 273 5.71 11.71 10.84
CA LYS A 273 6.10 13.04 10.39
C LYS A 273 7.61 13.15 10.20
N ALA A 274 8.05 13.79 9.12
CA ALA A 274 9.46 14.01 8.75
C ALA A 274 10.24 12.69 8.60
N THR A 275 9.63 11.68 7.99
CA THR A 275 10.26 10.35 7.76
C THR A 275 10.04 9.84 6.35
N ILE A 276 10.62 8.68 6.06
CA ILE A 276 10.43 7.94 4.81
C ILE A 276 8.96 7.64 4.49
N ASP A 277 8.06 7.60 5.49
CA ASP A 277 6.63 7.40 5.28
C ASP A 277 6.03 8.48 4.38
N GLU A 278 6.46 9.76 4.54
CA GLU A 278 6.00 10.86 3.69
C GLU A 278 6.43 10.65 2.23
N THR A 279 7.65 10.16 2.01
CA THR A 279 8.14 9.83 0.66
C THR A 279 7.34 8.69 0.05
N VAL A 280 7.07 7.61 0.80
CA VAL A 280 6.24 6.49 0.32
C VAL A 280 4.85 6.98 -0.07
N HIS A 281 4.23 7.79 0.77
CA HIS A 281 2.89 8.34 0.53
C HIS A 281 2.85 9.21 -0.74
N MET A 282 3.84 10.10 -0.90
CA MET A 282 3.98 10.94 -2.10
C MET A 282 4.14 10.11 -3.37
N VAL A 283 5.04 9.12 -3.37
CA VAL A 283 5.27 8.23 -4.52
C VAL A 283 4.01 7.43 -4.86
N CYS A 284 3.26 6.96 -3.86
CA CYS A 284 1.97 6.30 -4.08
C CYS A 284 0.94 7.24 -4.71
N GLY A 285 0.90 8.49 -4.29
CA GLY A 285 0.04 9.53 -4.87
C GLY A 285 0.39 9.85 -6.33
N GLU A 286 1.67 10.01 -6.66
CA GLU A 286 2.13 10.24 -8.02
C GLU A 286 1.80 9.07 -8.97
N LYS A 287 2.02 7.84 -8.53
CA LYS A 287 1.63 6.63 -9.28
C LYS A 287 0.12 6.59 -9.51
N GLU A 288 -0.67 7.01 -8.54
CA GLU A 288 -2.12 7.12 -8.68
C GLU A 288 -2.51 8.09 -9.77
N ILE A 289 -1.91 9.29 -9.77
CA ILE A 289 -2.16 10.32 -10.79
C ILE A 289 -1.80 9.78 -12.18
N GLN A 290 -0.65 9.11 -12.33
CA GLN A 290 -0.24 8.52 -13.60
C GLN A 290 -1.20 7.43 -14.08
N LEU A 291 -1.67 6.56 -13.17
CA LEU A 291 -2.65 5.52 -13.48
C LEU A 291 -4.02 6.09 -13.86
N GLN A 292 -4.46 7.11 -13.16
CA GLN A 292 -5.73 7.80 -13.48
C GLN A 292 -5.65 8.53 -14.82
N ARG A 293 -4.50 9.13 -15.13
CA ARG A 293 -4.24 9.75 -16.43
C ARG A 293 -4.39 8.77 -17.60
N LEU A 294 -3.97 7.53 -17.41
CA LEU A 294 -4.01 6.49 -18.44
C LEU A 294 -5.41 5.91 -18.69
N VAL A 295 -6.25 5.87 -17.68
CA VAL A 295 -7.41 4.97 -17.68
C VAL A 295 -8.75 5.71 -17.54
N ARG A 296 -8.77 7.00 -17.18
CA ARG A 296 -10.00 7.64 -16.72
C ARG A 296 -10.58 8.77 -17.55
N ASP A 297 -9.79 9.54 -18.29
CA ASP A 297 -10.35 10.78 -18.81
C ASP A 297 -9.75 11.27 -20.13
N PRO A 298 -10.40 11.00 -21.27
CA PRO A 298 -10.04 11.65 -22.54
C PRO A 298 -10.17 13.20 -22.48
N GLU A 299 -11.09 13.73 -21.69
CA GLU A 299 -11.32 15.17 -21.51
C GLU A 299 -10.27 15.82 -20.60
N TRP A 300 -9.81 15.11 -19.55
CA TRP A 300 -8.69 15.57 -18.72
C TRP A 300 -7.41 15.71 -19.55
N PHE A 301 -7.19 14.77 -20.47
CA PHE A 301 -6.04 14.78 -21.38
C PHE A 301 -6.03 16.04 -22.26
N LYS A 302 -7.20 16.50 -22.72
CA LYS A 302 -7.33 17.76 -23.46
C LYS A 302 -6.99 18.97 -22.59
N ARG A 303 -7.43 19.01 -21.34
CA ARG A 303 -7.17 20.10 -20.38
C ARG A 303 -5.70 20.19 -19.98
N ALA A 304 -5.06 19.07 -19.70
CA ALA A 304 -3.61 19.03 -19.37
C ALA A 304 -2.71 19.44 -20.54
N MET A 305 -3.15 19.26 -21.81
CA MET A 305 -2.41 19.70 -23.00
C MET A 305 -2.54 21.20 -23.28
N VAL A 306 -3.55 21.86 -22.71
CA VAL A 306 -3.80 23.30 -22.92
C VAL A 306 -3.20 24.16 -21.79
N GLY A 307 -2.60 23.54 -20.77
CA GLY A 307 -1.97 24.26 -19.66
C GLY A 307 -2.94 24.83 -18.62
N ASP A 308 -4.19 24.36 -18.61
CA ASP A 308 -5.23 24.74 -17.66
C ASP A 308 -5.31 23.71 -16.50
N VAL A 309 -4.17 23.51 -15.79
CA VAL A 309 -4.15 22.77 -14.50
C VAL A 309 -3.25 23.48 -13.52
#